data_604483cb8a1158650cc6e157d6ee5909
#
_entry.id   604483cb8a1158650cc6e157d6ee5909
#
_cell.length_a   1.000
_cell.length_b   1.000
_cell.length_c   1.000
_cell.angle_alpha   90.00
_cell.angle_beta   90.00
_cell.angle_gamma   90.00
#
_symmetry.space_group_name_H-M   'P 1'
#
loop_
_entity.id
_entity.type
_entity.pdbx_description
1 polymer ?
#
loop_
_entity_poly.entity_id
_entity_poly.type
_entity_poly.pdbx_seq_one_letter_code
_entity_poly.pdbx_strand_id
1 'polypeptide(L)'
;PILCRFTTMDPLCEQFYDKNPYSYCAENPMKYGDPTGELASPYYDIDGNFLGVDENGFSGNIYITDSKTVDKYSKDNIINSKAIQADKNTTFVRSVSLTVAAESHIYTDVLKKSSDPNLDMSRLYNGEISVLEKPVTRGNDTYGKGYNDPYPDRRQAKYTEIDVGEEIKVTVSVRSYVTDLYTVESIWNQLGIHEYYGHGIKGWKGDKDHWRCYQAQMKHPSYRKLPQDQKKEIYGRYNEFYKKSQGY
;
A
#
# COMPACT_ATOMS: atom_id res chain seq x y z
N PRO A 1 -8.13 30.28 -20.10
CA PRO A 1 -7.60 29.64 -18.89
C PRO A 1 -8.20 28.24 -18.82
N ILE A 2 -7.36 27.21 -18.87
CA ILE A 2 -7.81 25.82 -18.66
C ILE A 2 -8.08 25.72 -17.16
N LEU A 3 -9.36 25.63 -16.81
CA LEU A 3 -9.76 25.33 -15.43
C LEU A 3 -9.40 23.87 -15.19
N CYS A 4 -8.49 23.61 -14.24
CA CYS A 4 -8.12 22.26 -13.80
C CYS A 4 -9.26 21.65 -12.96
N ARG A 5 -10.47 21.59 -13.54
CA ARG A 5 -11.69 21.11 -12.87
C ARG A 5 -12.57 20.36 -13.84
N PHE A 6 -13.24 19.33 -13.33
CA PHE A 6 -14.30 18.65 -14.07
C PHE A 6 -15.48 19.58 -14.30
N THR A 7 -16.16 19.41 -15.42
CA THR A 7 -17.46 20.08 -15.71
C THR A 7 -18.64 19.39 -15.06
N THR A 8 -18.45 18.12 -14.64
CA THR A 8 -19.40 17.31 -13.88
C THR A 8 -18.77 16.93 -12.55
N MET A 9 -19.59 16.59 -11.57
CA MET A 9 -19.12 16.09 -10.27
C MET A 9 -18.42 14.74 -10.46
N ASP A 10 -17.25 14.58 -9.79
CA ASP A 10 -16.52 13.31 -9.77
C ASP A 10 -17.43 12.20 -9.22
N PRO A 11 -17.62 11.09 -9.93
CA PRO A 11 -18.43 9.96 -9.46
C PRO A 11 -17.98 9.38 -8.12
N LEU A 12 -16.70 9.59 -7.75
CA LEU A 12 -16.13 9.13 -6.48
C LEU A 12 -16.00 10.25 -5.44
N CYS A 13 -16.62 11.41 -5.65
CA CYS A 13 -16.51 12.56 -4.75
C CYS A 13 -16.91 12.27 -3.30
N GLU A 14 -17.82 11.32 -3.08
CA GLU A 14 -18.20 10.87 -1.74
C GLU A 14 -17.07 10.18 -0.98
N GLN A 15 -16.01 9.75 -1.67
CA GLN A 15 -14.82 9.18 -1.05
C GLN A 15 -13.78 10.25 -0.66
N PHE A 16 -13.98 11.50 -1.10
CA PHE A 16 -13.03 12.61 -0.95
C PHE A 16 -13.69 13.84 -0.32
N TYR A 17 -14.29 13.71 0.85
CA TYR A 17 -15.05 14.76 1.55
C TYR A 17 -14.27 16.05 1.83
N ASP A 18 -12.94 16.01 1.78
CA ASP A 18 -12.04 17.17 2.01
C ASP A 18 -11.64 17.86 0.71
N LYS A 19 -12.06 17.33 -0.44
CA LYS A 19 -11.73 17.89 -1.75
C LYS A 19 -12.96 18.44 -2.45
N ASN A 20 -12.73 19.44 -3.29
CA ASN A 20 -13.78 19.95 -4.15
C ASN A 20 -14.22 18.84 -5.12
N PRO A 21 -15.52 18.49 -5.19
CA PRO A 21 -16.03 17.44 -6.07
C PRO A 21 -15.72 17.63 -7.56
N TYR A 22 -15.32 18.82 -7.95
CA TYR A 22 -14.95 19.18 -9.32
C TYR A 22 -13.43 19.28 -9.54
N SER A 23 -12.60 18.97 -8.55
CA SER A 23 -11.14 19.00 -8.70
C SER A 23 -10.67 17.92 -9.66
N TYR A 24 -10.00 18.31 -10.73
CA TYR A 24 -9.33 17.41 -11.67
C TYR A 24 -7.85 17.26 -11.26
N CYS A 25 -7.38 16.02 -11.10
CA CYS A 25 -5.99 15.69 -10.76
C CYS A 25 -5.46 16.46 -9.54
N ALA A 26 -6.27 16.65 -8.50
CA ALA A 26 -5.93 17.45 -7.31
C ALA A 26 -5.42 18.86 -7.67
N GLU A 27 -5.97 19.45 -8.73
CA GLU A 27 -5.60 20.76 -9.30
C GLU A 27 -4.16 20.81 -9.87
N ASN A 28 -3.52 19.66 -10.11
CA ASN A 28 -2.20 19.55 -10.70
C ASN A 28 -2.16 18.53 -11.87
N PRO A 29 -2.79 18.84 -13.01
CA PRO A 29 -2.87 17.96 -14.18
C PRO A 29 -1.53 17.74 -14.89
N MET A 30 -0.51 18.55 -14.57
CA MET A 30 0.85 18.34 -15.10
C MET A 30 1.56 17.18 -14.39
N LYS A 31 1.12 16.85 -13.18
CA LYS A 31 1.71 15.78 -12.34
C LYS A 31 0.84 14.54 -12.30
N TYR A 32 -0.46 14.67 -12.41
CA TYR A 32 -1.43 13.59 -12.28
C TYR A 32 -2.35 13.59 -13.50
N GLY A 33 -2.34 12.49 -14.27
CA GLY A 33 -3.35 12.23 -15.28
C GLY A 33 -4.46 11.38 -14.65
N ASP A 34 -5.67 11.87 -14.68
CA ASP A 34 -6.86 11.11 -14.28
C ASP A 34 -8.03 11.47 -15.21
N PRO A 35 -8.08 10.85 -16.41
CA PRO A 35 -9.11 11.14 -17.40
C PRO A 35 -10.52 10.71 -17.01
N THR A 36 -10.66 9.74 -16.07
CA THR A 36 -11.93 9.06 -15.77
C THR A 36 -12.41 9.25 -14.34
N GLY A 37 -11.54 9.71 -13.41
CA GLY A 37 -11.84 9.75 -11.97
C GLY A 37 -11.85 8.37 -11.31
N GLU A 38 -11.36 7.32 -12.01
CA GLU A 38 -11.29 5.96 -11.50
C GLU A 38 -9.93 5.66 -10.83
N LEU A 39 -9.88 4.57 -10.06
CA LEU A 39 -8.62 4.13 -9.41
C LEU A 39 -7.63 3.62 -10.44
N ALA A 40 -6.45 4.17 -10.43
CA ALA A 40 -5.33 3.79 -11.27
C ALA A 40 -4.67 2.49 -10.83
N SER A 41 -3.98 1.81 -11.73
CA SER A 41 -3.34 0.52 -11.41
C SER A 41 -1.92 0.45 -11.94
N PRO A 42 -0.94 0.08 -11.11
CA PRO A 42 0.39 -0.28 -11.56
C PRO A 42 0.46 -1.74 -12.03
N TYR A 43 1.30 -1.97 -13.03
CA TYR A 43 1.57 -3.27 -13.63
C TYR A 43 3.03 -3.67 -13.40
N TYR A 44 3.23 -4.92 -13.00
CA TYR A 44 4.54 -5.52 -12.75
C TYR A 44 4.64 -6.85 -13.50
N ASP A 45 5.87 -7.29 -13.76
CA ASP A 45 6.10 -8.66 -14.22
C ASP A 45 6.15 -9.66 -13.04
N ILE A 46 6.32 -10.93 -13.35
CA ILE A 46 6.35 -12.01 -12.35
C ILE A 46 7.57 -11.91 -11.40
N ASP A 47 8.62 -11.20 -11.81
CA ASP A 47 9.83 -10.98 -11.01
C ASP A 47 9.73 -9.68 -10.19
N GLY A 48 8.61 -8.96 -10.27
CA GLY A 48 8.35 -7.72 -9.54
C GLY A 48 8.93 -6.48 -10.19
N ASN A 49 9.35 -6.54 -11.47
CA ASN A 49 9.82 -5.37 -12.19
C ASN A 49 8.62 -4.53 -12.65
N PHE A 50 8.71 -3.23 -12.44
CA PHE A 50 7.67 -2.28 -12.83
C PHE A 50 7.60 -2.13 -14.36
N LEU A 51 6.42 -2.33 -14.93
CA LEU A 51 6.16 -2.24 -16.35
C LEU A 51 5.45 -0.94 -16.77
N GLY A 52 4.70 -0.32 -15.87
CA GLY A 52 3.97 0.91 -16.15
C GLY A 52 2.73 1.10 -15.29
N VAL A 53 2.00 2.16 -15.60
CA VAL A 53 0.68 2.47 -15.02
C VAL A 53 -0.32 2.69 -16.12
N ASP A 54 -1.59 2.48 -15.83
CA ASP A 54 -2.65 2.84 -16.75
C ASP A 54 -2.92 4.36 -16.76
N GLU A 55 -3.87 4.76 -17.58
CA GLU A 55 -4.27 6.16 -17.81
C GLU A 55 -4.69 6.89 -16.53
N ASN A 56 -4.98 6.15 -15.47
CA ASN A 56 -5.46 6.69 -14.21
C ASN A 56 -4.33 6.99 -13.19
N GLY A 57 -3.08 6.55 -13.47
CA GLY A 57 -1.87 6.87 -12.68
C GLY A 57 -1.40 5.76 -11.74
N PHE A 58 -0.85 6.10 -10.56
CA PHE A 58 -0.23 5.15 -9.63
C PHE A 58 -1.04 5.04 -8.33
N SER A 59 -2.08 4.20 -8.34
CA SER A 59 -2.92 3.91 -7.17
C SER A 59 -3.73 2.62 -7.38
N GLY A 60 -4.54 2.18 -6.41
CA GLY A 60 -5.47 1.07 -6.57
C GLY A 60 -4.81 -0.31 -6.64
N ASN A 61 -5.43 -1.19 -7.41
CA ASN A 61 -5.02 -2.59 -7.52
C ASN A 61 -3.69 -2.76 -8.25
N ILE A 62 -2.87 -3.71 -7.80
CA ILE A 62 -1.62 -4.10 -8.45
C ILE A 62 -1.88 -5.31 -9.33
N TYR A 63 -1.42 -5.25 -10.58
CA TYR A 63 -1.57 -6.35 -11.55
C TYR A 63 -0.22 -6.90 -11.98
N ILE A 64 -0.21 -8.21 -12.25
CA ILE A 64 0.93 -8.93 -12.81
C ILE A 64 0.62 -9.25 -14.28
N THR A 65 1.56 -8.93 -15.16
CA THR A 65 1.47 -9.16 -16.60
C THR A 65 2.88 -9.29 -17.20
N ASP A 66 2.99 -9.32 -18.50
CA ASP A 66 4.28 -9.32 -19.22
C ASP A 66 4.44 -8.06 -20.09
N SER A 67 5.70 -7.74 -20.45
CA SER A 67 6.01 -6.55 -21.23
C SER A 67 5.34 -6.53 -22.61
N LYS A 68 5.18 -7.72 -23.23
CA LYS A 68 4.50 -7.82 -24.57
C LYS A 68 3.02 -7.45 -24.46
N THR A 69 2.39 -7.82 -23.35
CA THR A 69 0.99 -7.47 -23.08
C THR A 69 0.87 -5.97 -22.80
N VAL A 70 1.81 -5.40 -22.04
CA VAL A 70 1.87 -3.95 -21.85
C VAL A 70 2.05 -3.23 -23.19
N ASP A 71 3.02 -3.62 -24.01
CA ASP A 71 3.28 -3.01 -25.34
C ASP A 71 2.04 -3.06 -26.24
N LYS A 72 1.30 -4.19 -26.20
CA LYS A 72 0.08 -4.39 -27.00
C LYS A 72 -1.04 -3.40 -26.64
N TYR A 73 -1.14 -3.03 -25.39
CA TYR A 73 -2.24 -2.18 -24.87
C TYR A 73 -1.79 -0.77 -24.49
N SER A 74 -0.52 -0.43 -24.76
CA SER A 74 0.01 0.91 -24.53
C SER A 74 -0.03 1.74 -25.80
N LYS A 75 -0.40 3.02 -25.66
CA LYS A 75 -0.25 4.05 -26.67
C LYS A 75 0.35 5.29 -26.02
N ASP A 76 1.39 5.83 -26.63
CA ASP A 76 2.10 7.02 -26.10
C ASP A 76 2.55 6.86 -24.64
N ASN A 77 3.00 5.67 -24.27
CA ASN A 77 3.38 5.23 -22.91
C ASN A 77 2.23 5.22 -21.88
N ILE A 78 0.99 5.23 -22.33
CA ILE A 78 -0.20 5.12 -21.49
C ILE A 78 -0.84 3.76 -21.74
N ILE A 79 -1.04 2.98 -20.69
CA ILE A 79 -1.68 1.68 -20.74
C ILE A 79 -3.20 1.84 -20.66
N ASN A 80 -3.92 1.19 -21.58
CA ASN A 80 -5.39 1.16 -21.52
C ASN A 80 -5.86 0.15 -20.45
N SER A 81 -6.33 0.65 -19.31
CA SER A 81 -6.72 -0.16 -18.14
C SER A 81 -7.76 -1.22 -18.48
N LYS A 82 -8.83 -0.85 -19.16
CA LYS A 82 -9.94 -1.75 -19.49
C LYS A 82 -9.50 -2.88 -20.42
N ALA A 83 -8.66 -2.58 -21.40
CA ALA A 83 -8.20 -3.56 -22.37
C ALA A 83 -7.17 -4.53 -21.77
N ILE A 84 -6.20 -4.01 -21.01
CA ILE A 84 -5.15 -4.84 -20.42
C ILE A 84 -5.70 -5.72 -19.28
N GLN A 85 -6.60 -5.23 -18.45
CA GLN A 85 -7.21 -6.02 -17.37
C GLN A 85 -8.13 -7.12 -17.88
N ALA A 86 -8.62 -7.02 -19.11
CA ALA A 86 -9.39 -8.06 -19.77
C ALA A 86 -8.51 -9.12 -20.49
N ASP A 87 -7.20 -8.89 -20.61
CA ASP A 87 -6.28 -9.83 -21.24
C ASP A 87 -5.99 -11.00 -20.29
N LYS A 88 -5.97 -12.22 -20.84
CA LYS A 88 -5.70 -13.47 -20.10
C LYS A 88 -4.33 -13.53 -19.42
N ASN A 89 -3.36 -12.75 -19.90
CA ASN A 89 -2.01 -12.66 -19.35
C ASN A 89 -1.91 -11.64 -18.22
N THR A 90 -3.00 -10.91 -17.92
CA THR A 90 -3.04 -9.93 -16.83
C THR A 90 -3.85 -10.50 -15.67
N THR A 91 -3.25 -10.55 -14.50
CA THR A 91 -3.86 -11.15 -13.31
C THR A 91 -3.69 -10.22 -12.11
N PHE A 92 -4.72 -10.10 -11.29
CA PHE A 92 -4.63 -9.38 -10.03
C PHE A 92 -3.58 -10.03 -9.12
N VAL A 93 -2.66 -9.26 -8.55
CA VAL A 93 -1.49 -9.74 -7.79
C VAL A 93 -1.87 -10.73 -6.69
N ARG A 94 -3.02 -10.56 -6.05
CA ARG A 94 -3.54 -11.47 -5.02
C ARG A 94 -3.70 -12.91 -5.50
N SER A 95 -3.93 -13.13 -6.78
CA SER A 95 -4.18 -14.44 -7.38
C SER A 95 -2.90 -15.09 -7.95
N VAL A 96 -1.74 -14.46 -7.72
CA VAL A 96 -0.45 -14.92 -8.24
C VAL A 96 0.46 -15.32 -7.09
N SER A 97 1.09 -16.48 -7.18
CA SER A 97 2.19 -16.85 -6.28
C SER A 97 3.48 -16.18 -6.74
N LEU A 98 3.87 -15.13 -6.06
CA LEU A 98 5.14 -14.43 -6.29
C LEU A 98 6.25 -15.03 -5.43
N THR A 99 7.49 -14.89 -5.88
CA THR A 99 8.66 -15.14 -5.03
C THR A 99 8.80 -14.04 -3.98
N VAL A 100 9.48 -14.32 -2.87
CA VAL A 100 9.75 -13.30 -1.84
C VAL A 100 10.56 -12.12 -2.40
N ALA A 101 11.40 -12.37 -3.40
CA ALA A 101 12.16 -11.32 -4.09
C ALA A 101 11.22 -10.42 -4.90
N ALA A 102 10.32 -11.00 -5.68
CA ALA A 102 9.35 -10.23 -6.46
C ALA A 102 8.42 -9.39 -5.56
N GLU A 103 7.94 -9.95 -4.46
CA GLU A 103 7.16 -9.19 -3.47
C GLU A 103 7.97 -8.04 -2.86
N SER A 104 9.24 -8.28 -2.50
CA SER A 104 10.15 -7.25 -1.99
C SER A 104 10.30 -6.10 -2.98
N HIS A 105 10.54 -6.43 -4.26
CA HIS A 105 10.65 -5.43 -5.33
C HIS A 105 9.37 -4.59 -5.45
N ILE A 106 8.20 -5.23 -5.52
CA ILE A 106 6.90 -4.54 -5.64
C ILE A 106 6.67 -3.62 -4.44
N TYR A 107 6.80 -4.12 -3.21
CA TYR A 107 6.55 -3.31 -2.01
C TYR A 107 7.52 -2.13 -1.91
N THR A 108 8.79 -2.37 -2.20
CA THR A 108 9.83 -1.35 -2.20
C THR A 108 9.55 -0.26 -3.25
N ASP A 109 9.21 -0.67 -4.46
CA ASP A 109 8.92 0.25 -5.56
C ASP A 109 7.68 1.10 -5.28
N VAL A 110 6.61 0.49 -4.75
CA VAL A 110 5.39 1.20 -4.35
C VAL A 110 5.70 2.26 -3.29
N LEU A 111 6.51 1.93 -2.28
CA LEU A 111 6.87 2.91 -1.25
C LEU A 111 7.73 4.05 -1.80
N LYS A 112 8.72 3.74 -2.63
CA LYS A 112 9.61 4.74 -3.26
C LYS A 112 8.86 5.68 -4.22
N LYS A 113 7.77 5.24 -4.81
CA LYS A 113 6.92 6.06 -5.71
C LYS A 113 5.92 6.95 -4.98
N SER A 114 5.83 6.84 -3.65
CA SER A 114 5.01 7.75 -2.86
C SER A 114 5.57 9.19 -2.93
N SER A 115 4.68 10.16 -3.03
CA SER A 115 5.04 11.58 -2.95
C SER A 115 4.90 12.14 -1.52
N ASP A 116 4.54 11.31 -0.54
CA ASP A 116 4.42 11.73 0.86
C ASP A 116 5.82 11.92 1.48
N PRO A 117 6.13 13.11 2.02
CA PRO A 117 7.42 13.36 2.66
C PRO A 117 7.69 12.50 3.90
N ASN A 118 6.63 11.95 4.54
CA ASN A 118 6.79 10.99 5.63
C ASN A 118 7.28 9.62 5.15
N LEU A 119 7.19 9.37 3.84
CA LEU A 119 7.64 8.14 3.19
C LEU A 119 8.97 8.34 2.43
N ASP A 120 9.83 9.21 2.93
CA ASP A 120 11.23 9.25 2.49
C ASP A 120 11.94 7.95 2.87
N MET A 121 12.16 7.09 1.88
CA MET A 121 12.75 5.77 2.07
C MET A 121 14.29 5.79 2.14
N SER A 122 14.92 6.94 2.30
CA SER A 122 16.38 7.09 2.36
C SER A 122 17.04 6.27 3.48
N ARG A 123 16.30 6.01 4.56
CA ARG A 123 16.77 5.21 5.71
C ARG A 123 16.34 3.75 5.68
N LEU A 124 15.77 3.29 4.56
CA LEU A 124 15.34 1.90 4.45
C LEU A 124 16.55 0.97 4.35
N TYR A 125 16.62 -0.01 5.25
CA TYR A 125 17.72 -0.98 5.33
C TYR A 125 17.95 -1.68 4.00
N ASN A 126 19.18 -1.66 3.51
CA ASN A 126 19.57 -2.14 2.17
C ASN A 126 18.73 -1.54 1.02
N GLY A 127 17.96 -0.47 1.28
CA GLY A 127 17.07 0.15 0.30
C GLY A 127 15.88 -0.71 -0.12
N GLU A 128 15.55 -1.79 0.63
CA GLU A 128 14.50 -2.75 0.28
C GLU A 128 13.65 -3.18 1.48
N ILE A 129 12.38 -3.52 1.20
CA ILE A 129 11.51 -4.19 2.16
C ILE A 129 11.90 -5.67 2.24
N SER A 130 12.14 -6.16 3.44
CA SER A 130 12.44 -7.58 3.66
C SER A 130 11.16 -8.41 3.63
N VAL A 131 11.09 -9.42 2.76
CA VAL A 131 9.97 -10.38 2.72
C VAL A 131 10.45 -11.75 3.17
N LEU A 132 9.70 -12.39 4.05
CA LEU A 132 10.00 -13.71 4.60
C LEU A 132 8.86 -14.69 4.34
N GLU A 133 9.18 -15.90 3.90
CA GLU A 133 8.21 -16.97 3.70
C GLU A 133 7.63 -17.49 5.02
N LYS A 134 8.42 -17.45 6.07
CA LYS A 134 8.03 -17.97 7.40
C LYS A 134 7.66 -16.84 8.35
N PRO A 135 6.68 -17.08 9.25
CA PRO A 135 6.38 -16.13 10.32
C PRO A 135 7.62 -15.81 11.15
N VAL A 136 7.81 -14.53 11.46
CA VAL A 136 8.84 -14.12 12.43
C VAL A 136 8.37 -14.53 13.82
N THR A 137 9.19 -15.25 14.56
CA THR A 137 8.96 -15.53 15.97
C THR A 137 9.74 -14.53 16.82
N ARG A 138 9.05 -13.81 17.71
CA ARG A 138 9.70 -12.93 18.68
C ARG A 138 9.76 -13.65 20.02
N GLY A 139 10.94 -14.05 20.46
CA GLY A 139 11.13 -14.77 21.73
C GLY A 139 10.31 -16.06 21.81
N ASN A 140 9.77 -16.39 23.00
CA ASN A 140 8.91 -17.58 23.21
C ASN A 140 7.47 -17.40 22.75
N ASP A 141 7.08 -16.23 22.26
CA ASP A 141 5.75 -15.99 21.71
C ASP A 141 5.66 -16.50 20.28
N THR A 142 5.28 -17.76 20.16
CA THR A 142 4.80 -18.32 18.90
C THR A 142 3.41 -17.74 18.64
N TYR A 143 3.32 -16.58 18.01
CA TYR A 143 2.06 -16.12 17.46
C TYR A 143 1.61 -17.12 16.40
N GLY A 144 0.61 -17.93 16.70
CA GLY A 144 0.06 -18.88 15.76
C GLY A 144 -0.31 -20.25 16.29
N LYS A 145 -0.18 -20.56 17.59
CA LYS A 145 -0.78 -21.77 18.13
C LYS A 145 -2.28 -21.54 18.36
N GLY A 146 -3.10 -22.10 17.47
CA GLY A 146 -4.52 -22.34 17.73
C GLY A 146 -5.52 -21.49 16.96
N TYR A 147 -5.12 -20.68 15.98
CA TYR A 147 -6.06 -20.01 15.11
C TYR A 147 -6.02 -20.63 13.71
N ASN A 148 -7.11 -21.28 13.32
CA ASN A 148 -7.36 -21.65 11.92
C ASN A 148 -7.60 -20.36 11.16
N ASP A 149 -6.59 -19.89 10.43
CA ASP A 149 -6.71 -18.74 9.55
C ASP A 149 -7.49 -19.12 8.30
N PRO A 150 -8.65 -18.50 8.05
CA PRO A 150 -9.40 -18.74 6.82
C PRO A 150 -8.70 -18.17 5.57
N TYR A 151 -7.59 -17.42 5.73
CA TYR A 151 -6.88 -16.77 4.65
C TYR A 151 -5.36 -16.90 4.80
N PRO A 152 -4.80 -18.12 4.59
CA PRO A 152 -3.37 -18.40 4.81
C PRO A 152 -2.43 -17.59 3.89
N ASP A 153 -2.97 -17.02 2.81
CA ASP A 153 -2.19 -16.35 1.76
C ASP A 153 -1.99 -14.85 1.99
N ARG A 154 -2.43 -14.32 3.13
CA ARG A 154 -2.31 -12.89 3.41
C ARG A 154 -0.91 -12.51 3.86
N ARG A 155 -0.32 -11.53 3.18
CA ARG A 155 0.93 -10.88 3.60
C ARG A 155 0.62 -9.72 4.53
N GLN A 156 1.33 -9.63 5.64
CA GLN A 156 1.20 -8.55 6.60
C GLN A 156 2.57 -8.08 7.07
N ALA A 157 2.72 -6.78 7.22
CA ALA A 157 3.85 -6.22 7.94
C ALA A 157 3.83 -6.71 9.38
N LYS A 158 4.97 -7.15 9.87
CA LYS A 158 5.07 -7.77 11.17
C LYS A 158 5.93 -7.02 12.12
N TYR A 159 6.90 -6.30 11.59
CA TYR A 159 8.02 -5.93 12.40
C TYR A 159 8.83 -4.82 11.73
N THR A 160 9.12 -3.80 12.52
CA THR A 160 10.04 -2.74 12.14
C THR A 160 11.21 -2.76 13.10
N GLU A 161 12.40 -2.77 12.56
CA GLU A 161 13.65 -2.78 13.30
C GLU A 161 14.46 -1.53 12.95
N ILE A 162 15.07 -0.90 13.95
CA ILE A 162 16.07 0.15 13.75
C ILE A 162 17.42 -0.51 14.01
N ASP A 163 18.27 -0.53 12.99
CA ASP A 163 19.60 -1.08 13.11
C ASP A 163 20.62 -0.04 13.59
N VAL A 164 21.84 -0.48 13.95
CA VAL A 164 22.91 0.29 14.59
C VAL A 164 23.44 1.46 13.74
N GLY A 165 23.01 1.59 12.47
CA GLY A 165 23.37 2.70 11.58
C GLY A 165 22.27 3.71 11.33
N GLU A 166 21.19 3.74 12.13
CA GLU A 166 19.98 4.53 11.91
C GLU A 166 19.13 4.10 10.70
N GLU A 167 19.43 2.97 10.09
CA GLU A 167 18.58 2.37 9.06
C GLU A 167 17.34 1.69 9.67
N ILE A 168 16.28 1.62 8.90
CA ILE A 168 14.99 1.07 9.32
C ILE A 168 14.71 -0.18 8.50
N LYS A 169 14.67 -1.33 9.16
CA LYS A 169 14.30 -2.60 8.55
C LYS A 169 12.81 -2.85 8.71
N VAL A 170 12.07 -2.86 7.61
CA VAL A 170 10.66 -3.26 7.57
C VAL A 170 10.58 -4.68 7.03
N THR A 171 9.93 -5.56 7.78
CA THR A 171 9.80 -6.97 7.44
C THR A 171 8.34 -7.35 7.24
N VAL A 172 8.05 -7.96 6.09
CA VAL A 172 6.76 -8.55 5.76
C VAL A 172 6.88 -10.07 5.83
N SER A 173 5.93 -10.73 6.45
CA SER A 173 5.90 -12.19 6.53
C SER A 173 4.51 -12.73 6.22
N VAL A 174 4.44 -14.00 5.81
CA VAL A 174 3.16 -14.73 5.71
C VAL A 174 2.50 -14.75 7.07
N ARG A 175 1.27 -14.31 7.15
CA ARG A 175 0.51 -14.29 8.40
C ARG A 175 -0.98 -14.41 8.21
N SER A 176 -1.57 -14.94 9.29
CA SER A 176 -2.99 -15.18 9.48
C SER A 176 -3.86 -13.96 9.77
N TYR A 177 -3.38 -12.75 9.68
CA TYR A 177 -4.18 -11.55 9.97
C TYR A 177 -4.04 -10.48 8.89
N VAL A 178 -5.11 -10.14 8.35
CA VAL A 178 -5.92 -8.98 8.14
C VAL A 178 -5.50 -7.94 7.11
N THR A 179 -4.25 -7.67 6.78
CA THR A 179 -3.94 -6.60 5.84
C THR A 179 -3.50 -7.15 4.51
N ASP A 180 -4.41 -7.15 3.55
CA ASP A 180 -4.10 -7.48 2.16
C ASP A 180 -3.21 -6.39 1.55
N LEU A 181 -1.93 -6.68 1.33
CA LEU A 181 -0.96 -5.78 0.70
C LEU A 181 -1.02 -5.85 -0.83
N TYR A 182 -2.22 -5.79 -1.40
CA TYR A 182 -2.44 -5.98 -2.84
C TYR A 182 -2.81 -4.71 -3.57
N THR A 183 -2.93 -3.60 -2.84
CA THR A 183 -3.16 -2.28 -3.41
C THR A 183 -2.05 -1.32 -3.01
N VAL A 184 -1.83 -0.32 -3.84
CA VAL A 184 -0.87 0.75 -3.56
C VAL A 184 -1.16 1.40 -2.21
N GLU A 185 -2.43 1.69 -1.93
CA GLU A 185 -2.85 2.34 -0.70
C GLU A 185 -2.65 1.46 0.53
N SER A 186 -2.88 0.15 0.43
CA SER A 186 -2.62 -0.78 1.53
C SER A 186 -1.13 -0.83 1.87
N ILE A 187 -0.26 -0.85 0.87
CA ILE A 187 1.19 -0.83 1.05
C ILE A 187 1.63 0.51 1.67
N TRP A 188 1.20 1.65 1.13
CA TRP A 188 1.52 2.96 1.72
C TRP A 188 1.04 3.07 3.16
N ASN A 189 -0.19 2.64 3.44
CA ASN A 189 -0.79 2.78 4.76
C ASN A 189 -0.14 1.87 5.79
N GLN A 190 0.05 0.59 5.44
CA GLN A 190 0.57 -0.40 6.38
C GLN A 190 2.10 -0.37 6.47
N LEU A 191 2.81 -0.57 5.36
CA LEU A 191 4.27 -0.63 5.40
C LEU A 191 4.90 0.76 5.54
N GLY A 192 4.36 1.75 4.84
CA GLY A 192 4.88 3.11 4.87
C GLY A 192 4.54 3.82 6.17
N ILE A 193 3.25 4.04 6.46
CA ILE A 193 2.85 4.89 7.58
C ILE A 193 2.91 4.15 8.92
N HIS A 194 2.43 2.92 9.02
CA HIS A 194 2.45 2.21 10.30
C HIS A 194 3.87 1.76 10.67
N GLU A 195 4.49 0.97 9.80
CA GLU A 195 5.78 0.34 10.11
C GLU A 195 6.94 1.34 9.95
N TYR A 196 7.19 1.83 8.73
CA TYR A 196 8.37 2.65 8.47
C TYR A 196 8.32 3.99 9.20
N TYR A 197 7.26 4.78 9.03
CA TYR A 197 7.14 6.09 9.67
C TYR A 197 6.83 5.97 11.16
N GLY A 198 5.80 5.21 11.55
CA GLY A 198 5.35 5.11 12.94
C GLY A 198 6.37 4.44 13.84
N HIS A 199 6.75 3.20 13.52
CA HIS A 199 7.71 2.46 14.32
C HIS A 199 9.16 2.87 14.03
N GLY A 200 9.51 3.05 12.76
CA GLY A 200 10.88 3.37 12.35
C GLY A 200 11.26 4.82 12.65
N ILE A 201 10.62 5.80 11.99
CA ILE A 201 11.00 7.21 12.10
C ILE A 201 10.60 7.81 13.46
N LYS A 202 9.36 7.54 13.94
CA LYS A 202 8.83 8.12 15.18
C LYS A 202 9.15 7.31 16.43
N GLY A 203 9.55 6.04 16.28
CA GLY A 203 9.86 5.17 17.40
C GLY A 203 8.66 4.81 18.28
N TRP A 204 7.42 4.94 17.78
CA TRP A 204 6.22 4.62 18.54
C TRP A 204 6.08 3.12 18.75
N LYS A 205 6.33 2.64 19.97
CA LYS A 205 6.34 1.21 20.30
C LYS A 205 5.60 0.94 21.61
N GLY A 206 5.19 -0.32 21.78
CA GLY A 206 4.54 -0.79 23.01
C GLY A 206 3.18 -0.16 23.25
N ASP A 207 2.53 -0.53 24.36
CA ASP A 207 1.13 -0.16 24.65
C ASP A 207 0.92 1.35 24.80
N LYS A 208 1.95 2.09 25.20
CA LYS A 208 1.86 3.55 25.39
C LYS A 208 1.68 4.36 24.11
N ASP A 209 2.39 3.97 23.06
CA ASP A 209 2.52 4.82 21.87
C ASP A 209 2.02 4.15 20.58
N HIS A 210 1.77 2.85 20.57
CA HIS A 210 1.37 2.11 19.37
C HIS A 210 0.07 2.64 18.75
N TRP A 211 -0.87 3.16 19.55
CA TRP A 211 -2.08 3.83 19.04
C TRP A 211 -1.79 4.98 18.09
N ARG A 212 -0.62 5.63 18.21
CA ARG A 212 -0.20 6.75 17.34
C ARG A 212 0.07 6.28 15.92
N CYS A 213 0.56 5.04 15.75
CA CYS A 213 0.74 4.45 14.42
C CYS A 213 -0.62 4.33 13.72
N TYR A 214 -1.62 3.79 14.40
CA TYR A 214 -2.99 3.68 13.85
C TYR A 214 -3.63 5.05 13.61
N GLN A 215 -3.38 6.02 14.49
CA GLN A 215 -3.85 7.39 14.28
C GLN A 215 -3.22 8.01 13.02
N ALA A 216 -1.93 7.80 12.80
CA ALA A 216 -1.24 8.26 11.59
C ALA A 216 -1.81 7.60 10.34
N GLN A 217 -2.08 6.27 10.37
CA GLN A 217 -2.75 5.57 9.28
C GLN A 217 -4.11 6.21 8.93
N MET A 218 -4.96 6.48 9.93
CA MET A 218 -6.28 7.09 9.72
C MET A 218 -6.21 8.51 9.17
N LYS A 219 -5.15 9.26 9.49
CA LYS A 219 -4.93 10.63 8.98
C LYS A 219 -4.33 10.65 7.58
N HIS A 220 -3.68 9.58 7.15
CA HIS A 220 -3.03 9.54 5.84
C HIS A 220 -4.06 9.43 4.71
N PRO A 221 -3.85 10.11 3.56
CA PRO A 221 -4.79 10.07 2.44
C PRO A 221 -5.14 8.65 1.93
N SER A 222 -4.17 7.72 1.97
CA SER A 222 -4.41 6.31 1.57
C SER A 222 -5.52 5.63 2.36
N TYR A 223 -5.74 6.02 3.63
CA TYR A 223 -6.77 5.40 4.48
C TYR A 223 -8.17 5.46 3.85
N ARG A 224 -8.48 6.54 3.15
CA ARG A 224 -9.81 6.72 2.53
C ARG A 224 -10.08 5.70 1.46
N LYS A 225 -9.03 5.28 0.73
CA LYS A 225 -9.11 4.33 -0.37
C LYS A 225 -8.98 2.86 0.08
N LEU A 226 -8.69 2.60 1.36
CA LEU A 226 -8.63 1.25 1.89
C LEU A 226 -10.00 0.56 1.87
N PRO A 227 -10.04 -0.78 1.71
CA PRO A 227 -11.23 -1.59 1.92
C PRO A 227 -11.84 -1.38 3.32
N GLN A 228 -13.16 -1.57 3.43
CA GLN A 228 -13.89 -1.29 4.68
C GLN A 228 -13.49 -2.21 5.83
N ASP A 229 -13.11 -3.44 5.56
CA ASP A 229 -12.59 -4.39 6.54
C ASP A 229 -11.26 -3.92 7.13
N GLN A 230 -10.35 -3.44 6.30
CA GLN A 230 -9.09 -2.85 6.75
C GLN A 230 -9.31 -1.58 7.59
N LYS A 231 -10.22 -0.70 7.16
CA LYS A 231 -10.59 0.49 7.95
C LYS A 231 -11.13 0.13 9.33
N LYS A 232 -12.02 -0.87 9.41
CA LYS A 232 -12.59 -1.35 10.67
C LYS A 232 -11.51 -1.90 11.60
N GLU A 233 -10.57 -2.64 11.05
CA GLU A 233 -9.47 -3.17 11.83
C GLU A 233 -8.56 -2.08 12.37
N ILE A 234 -8.08 -1.18 11.52
CA ILE A 234 -7.23 -0.06 11.93
C ILE A 234 -7.92 0.74 13.05
N TYR A 235 -9.21 1.02 12.89
CA TYR A 235 -9.99 1.73 13.91
C TYR A 235 -10.15 0.90 15.20
N GLY A 236 -10.41 -0.39 15.10
CA GLY A 236 -10.50 -1.30 16.24
C GLY A 236 -9.19 -1.37 17.03
N ARG A 237 -8.07 -1.52 16.33
CA ARG A 237 -6.73 -1.51 16.93
C ARG A 237 -6.36 -0.15 17.55
N TYR A 238 -6.70 0.94 16.88
CA TYR A 238 -6.55 2.28 17.47
C TYR A 238 -7.24 2.36 18.84
N ASN A 239 -8.52 1.96 18.95
CA ASN A 239 -9.26 2.01 20.20
C ASN A 239 -8.68 1.09 21.27
N GLU A 240 -8.24 -0.12 20.90
CA GLU A 240 -7.60 -1.06 21.81
C GLU A 240 -6.33 -0.46 22.44
N PHE A 241 -5.39 -0.01 21.60
CA PHE A 241 -4.13 0.54 22.10
C PHE A 241 -4.28 1.91 22.75
N TYR A 242 -5.25 2.72 22.33
CA TYR A 242 -5.57 3.98 22.99
C TYR A 242 -6.06 3.73 24.43
N LYS A 243 -6.97 2.77 24.66
CA LYS A 243 -7.40 2.37 26.00
C LYS A 243 -6.23 1.89 26.87
N LYS A 244 -5.41 0.98 26.34
CA LYS A 244 -4.19 0.51 27.04
C LYS A 244 -3.27 1.67 27.42
N SER A 245 -3.12 2.68 26.56
CA SER A 245 -2.29 3.87 26.86
C SER A 245 -2.84 4.72 28.01
N GLN A 246 -4.15 4.64 28.29
CA GLN A 246 -4.82 5.33 29.40
C GLN A 246 -4.90 4.47 30.69
N GLY A 247 -4.36 3.25 30.66
CA GLY A 247 -4.36 2.35 31.81
C GLY A 247 -5.65 1.51 31.98
N TYR A 248 -6.44 1.35 30.92
CA TYR A 248 -7.64 0.52 30.86
C TYR A 248 -7.38 -0.79 30.13
#